data_74fb1367b6271438b9b3e868fd1f882d
#
_entry.id   74fb1367b6271438b9b3e868fd1f882d
#
_cell.length_a   1.000
_cell.length_b   1.000
_cell.length_c   1.000
_cell.angle_alpha   90.00
_cell.angle_beta   90.00
_cell.angle_gamma   90.00
#
_symmetry.space_group_name_H-M   'P 1'
#
loop_
_entity.id
_entity.type
_entity.pdbx_description
1 polymer ?
#
loop_
_entity_poly.entity_id
_entity_poly.type
_entity_poly.pdbx_seq_one_letter_code
_entity_poly.pdbx_strand_id
1 'polypeptide(L)'
;MMKNIFKNTEFLFGITSYTKLPDDVGAEVLLAGRSNAGKSSALNVLTDNPKLARISKTPGRTTEINFFKVNDNLVLLDLPGYGYAKSSKAKKKDWGPLLGEYFQKRRALSAVVIFMDIRHPLKESDWEMIHLCRNYNVPFIPALAKSDKLSNNNIAKTVSFIREKIPETNPIAISSKDKVGFEKLSKAIIEFC
;
A
#
# COMPACT_ATOMS: atom_id res chain seq x y z
N MET A 1 7.70 9.60 -23.20
CA MET A 1 7.83 9.39 -21.74
C MET A 1 6.52 9.82 -21.07
N MET A 2 5.82 8.94 -20.38
CA MET A 2 4.65 9.37 -19.60
C MET A 2 5.12 10.29 -18.47
N LYS A 3 4.46 11.44 -18.32
CA LYS A 3 4.72 12.38 -17.23
C LYS A 3 4.41 11.67 -15.90
N ASN A 4 5.34 11.68 -14.95
CA ASN A 4 5.08 11.10 -13.63
C ASN A 4 4.05 11.96 -12.89
N ILE A 5 2.78 11.54 -12.87
CA ILE A 5 1.69 12.27 -12.23
C ILE A 5 1.87 12.36 -10.70
N PHE A 6 2.64 11.45 -10.10
CA PHE A 6 2.87 11.40 -8.65
C PHE A 6 3.93 12.39 -8.15
N LYS A 7 4.67 13.07 -9.06
CA LYS A 7 5.79 13.94 -8.68
C LYS A 7 5.39 15.11 -7.77
N ASN A 8 4.18 15.63 -7.94
CA ASN A 8 3.67 16.78 -7.17
C ASN A 8 2.77 16.35 -6.00
N THR A 9 2.92 15.11 -5.54
CA THR A 9 2.15 14.58 -4.41
C THR A 9 2.48 15.37 -3.13
N GLU A 10 1.44 15.79 -2.41
CA GLU A 10 1.53 16.56 -1.17
C GLU A 10 0.84 15.84 -0.03
N PHE A 11 1.41 15.92 1.17
CA PHE A 11 0.75 15.48 2.40
C PHE A 11 -0.38 16.45 2.74
N LEU A 12 -1.58 15.92 2.98
CA LEU A 12 -2.73 16.71 3.40
C LEU A 12 -2.89 16.70 4.92
N PHE A 13 -3.19 15.54 5.48
CA PHE A 13 -3.45 15.33 6.91
C PHE A 13 -3.39 13.85 7.27
N GLY A 14 -3.43 13.57 8.57
CA GLY A 14 -3.58 12.22 9.12
C GLY A 14 -4.86 12.11 9.96
N ILE A 15 -5.51 10.95 9.96
CA ILE A 15 -6.69 10.67 10.76
C ILE A 15 -6.51 9.44 11.64
N THR A 16 -7.18 9.43 12.78
CA THR A 16 -7.22 8.31 13.72
C THR A 16 -8.63 7.72 13.89
N SER A 17 -9.64 8.36 13.28
CA SER A 17 -11.05 7.96 13.39
C SER A 17 -11.76 8.15 12.05
N TYR A 18 -12.71 7.24 11.75
CA TYR A 18 -13.57 7.32 10.56
C TYR A 18 -14.39 8.63 10.52
N THR A 19 -14.83 9.13 11.68
CA THR A 19 -15.61 10.37 11.79
C THR A 19 -14.87 11.63 11.36
N LYS A 20 -13.55 11.54 11.16
CA LYS A 20 -12.69 12.64 10.67
C LYS A 20 -12.40 12.55 9.18
N LEU A 21 -13.00 11.59 8.47
CA LEU A 21 -12.85 11.50 7.02
C LEU A 21 -13.52 12.69 6.33
N PRO A 22 -12.86 13.29 5.34
CA PRO A 22 -13.49 14.27 4.47
C PRO A 22 -14.53 13.59 3.57
N ASP A 23 -15.32 14.38 2.87
CA ASP A 23 -16.25 13.88 1.84
C ASP A 23 -15.51 13.06 0.78
N ASP A 24 -16.23 12.12 0.17
CA ASP A 24 -15.71 11.30 -0.93
C ASP A 24 -15.44 12.16 -2.17
N VAL A 25 -14.18 12.27 -2.57
CA VAL A 25 -13.77 13.02 -3.77
C VAL A 25 -12.75 12.22 -4.56
N GLY A 26 -13.04 11.98 -5.85
CA GLY A 26 -12.14 11.28 -6.75
C GLY A 26 -11.92 9.81 -6.37
N ALA A 27 -10.75 9.29 -6.70
CA ALA A 27 -10.31 7.94 -6.39
C ALA A 27 -9.33 7.95 -5.21
N GLU A 28 -9.51 7.01 -4.29
CA GLU A 28 -8.59 6.76 -3.18
C GLU A 28 -7.91 5.40 -3.36
N VAL A 29 -6.58 5.40 -3.36
CA VAL A 29 -5.79 4.17 -3.41
C VAL A 29 -5.07 3.99 -2.08
N LEU A 30 -5.43 2.90 -1.40
CA LEU A 30 -4.91 2.57 -0.08
C LEU A 30 -3.57 1.85 -0.20
N LEU A 31 -2.55 2.35 0.48
CA LEU A 31 -1.22 1.73 0.56
C LEU A 31 -1.14 0.93 1.86
N ALA A 32 -1.22 -0.38 1.74
CA ALA A 32 -1.22 -1.33 2.84
C ALA A 32 0.06 -2.17 2.84
N GLY A 33 0.47 -2.69 3.99
CA GLY A 33 1.62 -3.58 4.07
C GLY A 33 2.13 -3.74 5.49
N ARG A 34 2.86 -4.82 5.72
CA ARG A 34 3.47 -5.08 7.02
C ARG A 34 4.49 -4.01 7.37
N SER A 35 4.69 -3.83 8.67
CA SER A 35 5.82 -3.01 9.14
C SER A 35 7.12 -3.47 8.48
N ASN A 36 7.90 -2.52 7.96
CA ASN A 36 9.13 -2.77 7.20
C ASN A 36 8.97 -3.54 5.87
N ALA A 37 7.78 -3.66 5.31
CA ALA A 37 7.58 -4.24 3.97
C ALA A 37 8.18 -3.37 2.85
N GLY A 38 8.48 -2.10 3.11
CA GLY A 38 9.05 -1.17 2.12
C GLY A 38 8.07 -0.11 1.60
N LYS A 39 6.86 -0.03 2.19
CA LYS A 39 5.78 0.86 1.78
C LYS A 39 6.19 2.35 1.72
N SER A 40 6.70 2.94 2.80
CA SER A 40 7.14 4.34 2.83
C SER A 40 8.30 4.63 1.88
N SER A 41 9.23 3.68 1.70
CA SER A 41 10.30 3.80 0.71
C SER A 41 9.74 3.79 -0.71
N ALA A 42 8.75 2.92 -0.97
CA ALA A 42 8.08 2.85 -2.26
C ALA A 42 7.30 4.14 -2.57
N LEU A 43 6.57 4.68 -1.59
CA LEU A 43 5.85 5.95 -1.75
C LEU A 43 6.81 7.09 -2.10
N ASN A 44 7.95 7.19 -1.43
CA ASN A 44 8.94 8.21 -1.72
C ASN A 44 9.54 8.08 -3.14
N VAL A 45 9.76 6.86 -3.61
CA VAL A 45 10.23 6.65 -5.00
C VAL A 45 9.14 6.95 -6.01
N LEU A 46 7.91 6.50 -5.78
CA LEU A 46 6.76 6.74 -6.64
C LEU A 46 6.53 8.24 -6.88
N THR A 47 6.66 9.03 -5.81
CA THR A 47 6.44 10.48 -5.80
C THR A 47 7.68 11.30 -6.17
N ASP A 48 8.83 10.64 -6.36
CA ASP A 48 10.14 11.29 -6.54
C ASP A 48 10.44 12.32 -5.41
N ASN A 49 9.93 12.04 -4.21
CA ASN A 49 10.13 12.89 -3.02
C ASN A 49 10.63 12.05 -1.84
N PRO A 50 11.94 12.05 -1.55
CA PRO A 50 12.54 11.19 -0.51
C PRO A 50 12.12 11.56 0.92
N LYS A 51 11.45 12.70 1.11
CA LYS A 51 11.02 13.20 2.42
C LYS A 51 9.51 13.19 2.62
N LEU A 52 8.71 12.77 1.62
CA LEU A 52 7.26 12.82 1.69
C LEU A 52 6.73 11.89 2.79
N ALA A 53 7.11 10.63 2.75
CA ALA A 53 6.79 9.67 3.82
C ALA A 53 7.98 9.48 4.74
N ARG A 54 7.75 9.56 6.05
CA ARG A 54 8.80 9.29 7.05
C ARG A 54 9.13 7.81 7.07
N ILE A 55 10.37 7.47 6.69
CA ILE A 55 10.88 6.11 6.80
C ILE A 55 11.30 5.89 8.25
N SER A 56 10.53 5.13 9.02
CA SER A 56 10.88 4.77 10.39
C SER A 56 11.44 3.36 10.44
N LYS A 57 12.61 3.21 11.07
CA LYS A 57 13.15 1.89 11.43
C LYS A 57 12.45 1.31 12.67
N THR A 58 11.75 2.13 13.43
CA THR A 58 11.03 1.72 14.65
C THR A 58 9.58 1.41 14.28
N PRO A 59 9.16 0.16 14.42
CA PRO A 59 7.79 -0.25 14.09
C PRO A 59 6.75 0.35 15.05
N GLY A 60 5.53 0.59 14.57
CA GLY A 60 4.40 1.02 15.39
C GLY A 60 4.37 2.51 15.75
N ARG A 61 5.13 3.35 15.06
CA ARG A 61 5.13 4.80 15.28
C ARG A 61 3.96 5.53 14.62
N THR A 62 3.51 5.05 13.48
CA THR A 62 2.38 5.64 12.75
C THR A 62 1.10 4.98 13.25
N THR A 63 0.19 5.77 13.80
CA THR A 63 -1.14 5.34 14.30
C THR A 63 -2.25 5.96 13.48
N GLU A 64 -1.93 6.71 12.44
CA GLU A 64 -2.83 7.49 11.60
C GLU A 64 -2.84 6.97 10.17
N ILE A 65 -3.99 7.08 9.51
CA ILE A 65 -4.06 7.00 8.04
C ILE A 65 -3.64 8.36 7.51
N ASN A 66 -2.57 8.38 6.72
CA ASN A 66 -2.06 9.60 6.12
C ASN A 66 -2.58 9.75 4.70
N PHE A 67 -3.12 10.92 4.39
CA PHE A 67 -3.65 11.29 3.09
C PHE A 67 -2.62 12.10 2.30
N PHE A 68 -2.38 11.69 1.05
CA PHE A 68 -1.46 12.32 0.13
C PHE A 68 -2.20 12.64 -1.17
N LYS A 69 -2.38 13.93 -1.48
CA LYS A 69 -3.00 14.38 -2.71
C LYS A 69 -2.02 14.25 -3.87
N VAL A 70 -2.36 13.45 -4.87
CA VAL A 70 -1.60 13.34 -6.12
C VAL A 70 -2.06 14.41 -7.11
N ASN A 71 -3.37 14.56 -7.26
CA ASN A 71 -4.07 15.58 -8.05
C ASN A 71 -5.52 15.71 -7.57
N ASP A 72 -6.37 16.43 -8.29
CA ASP A 72 -7.76 16.64 -7.89
C ASP A 72 -8.63 15.38 -7.95
N ASN A 73 -8.18 14.34 -8.67
CA ASN A 73 -8.93 13.09 -8.88
C ASN A 73 -8.31 11.88 -8.16
N LEU A 74 -7.12 12.00 -7.56
CA LEU A 74 -6.42 10.86 -6.95
C LEU A 74 -5.76 11.25 -5.62
N VAL A 75 -6.08 10.48 -4.59
CA VAL A 75 -5.46 10.54 -3.27
C VAL A 75 -4.85 9.17 -2.93
N LEU A 76 -3.61 9.15 -2.44
CA LEU A 76 -2.99 7.98 -1.85
C LEU A 76 -3.17 8.01 -0.34
N LEU A 77 -3.53 6.87 0.26
CA LEU A 77 -3.67 6.75 1.70
C LEU A 77 -2.64 5.78 2.26
N ASP A 78 -1.75 6.28 3.11
CA ASP A 78 -0.72 5.46 3.74
C ASP A 78 -1.22 4.91 5.08
N LEU A 79 -1.49 3.59 5.11
CA LEU A 79 -1.85 2.90 6.35
C LEU A 79 -0.61 2.67 7.23
N PRO A 80 -0.75 2.71 8.56
CA PRO A 80 0.27 2.14 9.43
C PRO A 80 0.58 0.70 9.08
N GLY A 81 1.86 0.35 9.19
CA GLY A 81 2.29 -1.03 8.94
C GLY A 81 1.67 -2.02 9.95
N TYR A 82 0.99 -3.04 9.46
CA TYR A 82 0.40 -4.10 10.27
C TYR A 82 1.40 -5.24 10.59
N GLY A 83 1.00 -6.21 11.38
CA GLY A 83 1.76 -7.45 11.62
C GLY A 83 2.94 -7.35 12.59
N TYR A 84 3.03 -6.29 13.39
CA TYR A 84 4.07 -6.19 14.42
C TYR A 84 3.58 -6.72 15.77
N ALA A 85 4.12 -7.88 16.18
CA ALA A 85 3.71 -8.62 17.37
C ALA A 85 3.94 -7.89 18.72
N LYS A 86 4.79 -6.83 18.74
CA LYS A 86 5.07 -6.03 19.94
C LYS A 86 4.16 -4.82 20.12
N SER A 87 3.28 -4.50 19.17
CA SER A 87 2.21 -3.55 19.44
C SER A 87 1.19 -4.26 20.34
N SER A 88 0.96 -3.71 21.55
CA SER A 88 0.04 -4.24 22.52
C SER A 88 -1.29 -4.67 21.85
N LYS A 89 -1.93 -5.74 22.37
CA LYS A 89 -3.26 -6.20 21.89
C LYS A 89 -4.29 -5.06 21.80
N ALA A 90 -4.11 -3.98 22.56
CA ALA A 90 -4.88 -2.75 22.47
C ALA A 90 -4.77 -2.05 21.11
N LYS A 91 -3.57 -1.88 20.53
CA LYS A 91 -3.39 -1.21 19.24
C LYS A 91 -3.93 -2.00 18.03
N LYS A 92 -3.96 -3.34 18.09
CA LYS A 92 -4.66 -4.16 17.08
C LYS A 92 -6.18 -3.97 17.14
N LYS A 93 -6.72 -3.68 18.35
CA LYS A 93 -8.14 -3.52 18.57
C LYS A 93 -8.69 -2.20 18.02
N ASP A 94 -7.85 -1.15 17.93
CA ASP A 94 -8.26 0.19 17.48
C ASP A 94 -8.32 0.33 15.95
N TRP A 95 -7.60 -0.53 15.21
CA TRP A 95 -7.45 -0.44 13.74
C TRP A 95 -8.51 -1.22 12.96
N GLY A 96 -8.90 -2.38 13.45
CA GLY A 96 -9.86 -3.25 12.78
C GLY A 96 -11.21 -2.55 12.52
N PRO A 97 -11.81 -1.90 13.52
CA PRO A 97 -13.05 -1.16 13.34
C PRO A 97 -12.94 -0.02 12.32
N LEU A 98 -11.88 0.80 12.40
CA LEU A 98 -11.68 1.92 11.46
C LEU A 98 -11.54 1.42 10.03
N LEU A 99 -10.73 0.38 9.83
CA LEU A 99 -10.51 -0.18 8.50
C LEU A 99 -11.77 -0.87 7.97
N GLY A 100 -12.50 -1.60 8.82
CA GLY A 100 -13.78 -2.20 8.46
C GLY A 100 -14.81 -1.17 8.03
N GLU A 101 -14.98 -0.08 8.78
CA GLU A 101 -15.85 1.03 8.37
C GLU A 101 -15.40 1.68 7.07
N TYR A 102 -14.09 1.86 6.91
CA TYR A 102 -13.51 2.44 5.69
C TYR A 102 -13.86 1.60 4.46
N PHE A 103 -13.62 0.29 4.51
CA PHE A 103 -13.95 -0.62 3.40
C PHE A 103 -15.45 -0.72 3.12
N GLN A 104 -16.27 -0.65 4.17
CA GLN A 104 -17.71 -0.77 4.04
C GLN A 104 -18.38 0.48 3.49
N LYS A 105 -17.92 1.67 3.88
CA LYS A 105 -18.65 2.93 3.69
C LYS A 105 -17.97 3.87 2.69
N ARG A 106 -16.64 3.74 2.45
CA ARG A 106 -15.91 4.68 1.63
C ARG A 106 -16.06 4.39 0.15
N ARG A 107 -16.84 5.22 -0.55
CA ARG A 107 -17.11 5.06 -1.98
C ARG A 107 -15.92 5.43 -2.86
N ALA A 108 -15.09 6.37 -2.41
CA ALA A 108 -13.87 6.77 -3.10
C ALA A 108 -12.79 5.68 -3.12
N LEU A 109 -12.87 4.65 -2.23
CA LEU A 109 -11.88 3.56 -2.21
C LEU A 109 -11.94 2.75 -3.50
N SER A 110 -10.95 2.97 -4.36
CA SER A 110 -10.88 2.40 -5.70
C SER A 110 -9.97 1.17 -5.78
N ALA A 111 -8.88 1.14 -5.01
CA ALA A 111 -7.97 -0.01 -4.98
C ALA A 111 -7.10 -0.02 -3.71
N VAL A 112 -6.47 -1.16 -3.47
CA VAL A 112 -5.46 -1.34 -2.40
C VAL A 112 -4.15 -1.83 -3.01
N VAL A 113 -3.04 -1.15 -2.74
CA VAL A 113 -1.69 -1.68 -3.02
C VAL A 113 -1.19 -2.39 -1.78
N ILE A 114 -0.96 -3.71 -1.87
CA ILE A 114 -0.49 -4.53 -0.76
C ILE A 114 1.02 -4.76 -0.91
N PHE A 115 1.82 -4.05 -0.11
CA PHE A 115 3.27 -4.18 -0.12
C PHE A 115 3.72 -5.38 0.71
N MET A 116 4.45 -6.30 0.06
CA MET A 116 5.03 -7.49 0.67
C MET A 116 6.54 -7.52 0.44
N ASP A 117 7.31 -7.93 1.43
CA ASP A 117 8.73 -8.23 1.20
C ASP A 117 8.83 -9.46 0.29
N ILE A 118 9.45 -9.34 -0.88
CA ILE A 118 9.49 -10.40 -1.91
C ILE A 118 10.12 -11.71 -1.41
N ARG A 119 10.96 -11.64 -0.37
CA ARG A 119 11.61 -12.82 0.23
C ARG A 119 10.66 -13.64 1.11
N HIS A 120 9.59 -13.03 1.61
CA HIS A 120 8.65 -13.62 2.56
C HIS A 120 7.22 -13.09 2.31
N PRO A 121 6.67 -13.28 1.10
CA PRO A 121 5.32 -12.81 0.76
C PRO A 121 4.25 -13.70 1.40
N LEU A 122 3.01 -13.24 1.33
CA LEU A 122 1.80 -13.97 1.76
C LEU A 122 1.87 -14.46 3.22
N LYS A 123 2.34 -13.61 4.12
CA LYS A 123 2.22 -13.86 5.56
C LYS A 123 0.76 -13.73 5.99
N GLU A 124 0.42 -14.29 7.16
CA GLU A 124 -0.93 -14.27 7.71
C GLU A 124 -1.62 -12.89 7.61
N SER A 125 -0.90 -11.84 8.01
CA SER A 125 -1.43 -10.47 7.92
C SER A 125 -1.59 -9.93 6.49
N ASP A 126 -0.85 -10.46 5.52
CA ASP A 126 -1.05 -10.12 4.10
C ASP A 126 -2.34 -10.80 3.60
N TRP A 127 -2.58 -12.05 4.02
CA TRP A 127 -3.84 -12.75 3.75
C TRP A 127 -5.05 -12.08 4.41
N GLU A 128 -4.92 -11.59 5.67
CA GLU A 128 -5.99 -10.81 6.32
C GLU A 128 -6.42 -9.62 5.45
N MET A 129 -5.46 -8.86 4.88
CA MET A 129 -5.74 -7.73 3.99
C MET A 129 -6.35 -8.19 2.64
N ILE A 130 -5.84 -9.27 2.04
CA ILE A 130 -6.37 -9.83 0.81
C ILE A 130 -7.83 -10.28 1.01
N HIS A 131 -8.12 -10.98 2.12
CA HIS A 131 -9.48 -11.39 2.44
C HIS A 131 -10.41 -10.19 2.66
N LEU A 132 -9.91 -9.12 3.30
CA LEU A 132 -10.68 -7.89 3.45
C LEU A 132 -11.04 -7.28 2.08
N CYS A 133 -10.07 -7.17 1.19
CA CYS A 133 -10.31 -6.69 -0.18
C CYS A 133 -11.35 -7.55 -0.92
N ARG A 134 -11.23 -8.88 -0.84
CA ARG A 134 -12.18 -9.82 -1.45
C ARG A 134 -13.59 -9.69 -0.87
N ASN A 135 -13.70 -9.60 0.46
CA ASN A 135 -15.00 -9.50 1.15
C ASN A 135 -15.79 -8.24 0.77
N TYR A 136 -15.09 -7.15 0.47
CA TYR A 136 -15.70 -5.88 0.07
C TYR A 136 -15.63 -5.61 -1.44
N ASN A 137 -15.17 -6.58 -2.23
CA ASN A 137 -14.98 -6.45 -3.69
C ASN A 137 -14.11 -5.26 -4.09
N VAL A 138 -13.11 -4.92 -3.29
CA VAL A 138 -12.14 -3.87 -3.59
C VAL A 138 -10.97 -4.48 -4.36
N PRO A 139 -10.64 -3.99 -5.56
CA PRO A 139 -9.48 -4.43 -6.32
C PRO A 139 -8.17 -4.24 -5.53
N PHE A 140 -7.18 -5.10 -5.75
CA PHE A 140 -5.89 -4.94 -5.09
C PHE A 140 -4.71 -5.33 -5.97
N ILE A 141 -3.57 -4.70 -5.70
CA ILE A 141 -2.32 -4.85 -6.44
C ILE A 141 -1.26 -5.40 -5.48
N PRO A 142 -0.82 -6.67 -5.61
CA PRO A 142 0.32 -7.19 -4.87
C PRO A 142 1.62 -6.52 -5.34
N ALA A 143 2.26 -5.71 -4.49
CA ALA A 143 3.54 -5.07 -4.75
C ALA A 143 4.66 -5.78 -3.97
N LEU A 144 5.50 -6.54 -4.69
CA LEU A 144 6.58 -7.34 -4.12
C LEU A 144 7.84 -6.47 -3.98
N ALA A 145 8.00 -5.85 -2.83
CA ALA A 145 9.08 -4.91 -2.55
C ALA A 145 10.42 -5.59 -2.24
N LYS A 146 11.50 -4.84 -2.36
CA LYS A 146 12.88 -5.27 -2.11
C LYS A 146 13.36 -6.34 -3.10
N SER A 147 12.93 -6.22 -4.36
CA SER A 147 13.36 -7.17 -5.41
C SER A 147 14.90 -7.19 -5.61
N ASP A 148 15.61 -6.13 -5.22
CA ASP A 148 17.07 -6.08 -5.18
C ASP A 148 17.72 -7.14 -4.27
N LYS A 149 16.95 -7.82 -3.44
CA LYS A 149 17.42 -8.89 -2.54
C LYS A 149 17.38 -10.29 -3.16
N LEU A 150 16.87 -10.42 -4.37
CA LEU A 150 16.75 -11.69 -5.09
C LEU A 150 17.37 -11.59 -6.49
N SER A 151 17.80 -12.74 -7.01
CA SER A 151 18.19 -12.85 -8.44
C SER A 151 16.93 -12.77 -9.33
N ASN A 152 17.12 -12.38 -10.59
CA ASN A 152 16.02 -12.28 -11.57
C ASN A 152 15.21 -13.59 -11.70
N ASN A 153 15.88 -14.74 -11.65
CA ASN A 153 15.22 -16.03 -11.67
C ASN A 153 14.32 -16.25 -10.44
N ASN A 154 14.81 -15.88 -9.24
CA ASN A 154 14.01 -16.00 -8.03
C ASN A 154 12.87 -14.97 -7.98
N ILE A 155 13.06 -13.77 -8.51
CA ILE A 155 11.97 -12.79 -8.69
C ILE A 155 10.87 -13.39 -9.56
N ALA A 156 11.23 -13.95 -10.73
CA ALA A 156 10.26 -14.55 -11.66
C ALA A 156 9.50 -15.72 -10.99
N LYS A 157 10.20 -16.60 -10.27
CA LYS A 157 9.58 -17.71 -9.51
C LYS A 157 8.60 -17.18 -8.46
N THR A 158 8.98 -16.16 -7.70
CA THR A 158 8.10 -15.59 -6.66
C THR A 158 6.88 -14.93 -7.29
N VAL A 159 7.03 -14.15 -8.36
CA VAL A 159 5.91 -13.54 -9.09
C VAL A 159 4.95 -14.61 -9.60
N SER A 160 5.47 -15.70 -10.20
CA SER A 160 4.67 -16.83 -10.68
C SER A 160 3.92 -17.52 -9.55
N PHE A 161 4.59 -17.76 -8.43
CA PHE A 161 3.97 -18.34 -7.23
C PHE A 161 2.82 -17.48 -6.68
N ILE A 162 3.01 -16.15 -6.60
CA ILE A 162 1.95 -15.24 -6.14
C ILE A 162 0.77 -15.26 -7.11
N ARG A 163 1.04 -15.25 -8.43
CA ARG A 163 -0.02 -15.33 -9.45
C ARG A 163 -0.82 -16.64 -9.36
N GLU A 164 -0.18 -17.74 -9.03
CA GLU A 164 -0.87 -19.02 -8.78
C GLU A 164 -1.80 -18.95 -7.56
N LYS A 165 -1.34 -18.29 -6.47
CA LYS A 165 -2.12 -18.19 -5.22
C LYS A 165 -3.23 -17.11 -5.28
N ILE A 166 -3.05 -16.08 -6.11
CA ILE A 166 -3.96 -14.96 -6.27
C ILE A 166 -4.15 -14.69 -7.77
N PRO A 167 -4.85 -15.57 -8.50
CA PRO A 167 -4.92 -15.55 -9.96
C PRO A 167 -5.65 -14.31 -10.51
N GLU A 168 -6.49 -13.66 -9.72
CA GLU A 168 -7.19 -12.45 -10.09
C GLU A 168 -6.31 -11.20 -10.15
N THR A 169 -5.00 -11.32 -9.85
CA THR A 169 -4.09 -10.17 -9.78
C THR A 169 -2.84 -10.34 -10.62
N ASN A 170 -2.17 -9.23 -10.90
CA ASN A 170 -0.86 -9.19 -11.54
C ASN A 170 0.19 -8.66 -10.55
N PRO A 171 0.94 -9.53 -9.85
CA PRO A 171 1.96 -9.11 -8.89
C PRO A 171 3.07 -8.32 -9.57
N ILE A 172 3.50 -7.22 -8.92
CA ILE A 172 4.53 -6.31 -9.45
C ILE A 172 5.74 -6.33 -8.52
N ALA A 173 6.88 -6.79 -9.02
CA ALA A 173 8.15 -6.71 -8.29
C ALA A 173 8.72 -5.29 -8.39
N ILE A 174 9.10 -4.71 -7.23
CA ILE A 174 9.67 -3.37 -7.15
C ILE A 174 10.93 -3.35 -6.28
N SER A 175 11.88 -2.47 -6.64
CA SER A 175 13.05 -2.13 -5.82
C SER A 175 13.12 -0.63 -5.62
N SER A 176 12.94 -0.18 -4.38
CA SER A 176 13.14 1.24 -4.05
C SER A 176 14.61 1.64 -4.10
N LYS A 177 15.53 0.70 -3.93
CA LYS A 177 16.97 0.94 -4.03
C LYS A 177 17.38 1.24 -5.47
N ASP A 178 16.93 0.40 -6.41
CA ASP A 178 17.31 0.49 -7.83
C ASP A 178 16.28 1.25 -8.67
N LYS A 179 15.17 1.71 -8.05
CA LYS A 179 14.04 2.41 -8.68
C LYS A 179 13.36 1.59 -9.80
N VAL A 180 13.38 0.25 -9.70
CA VAL A 180 12.81 -0.67 -10.69
C VAL A 180 11.38 -1.02 -10.36
N GLY A 181 10.53 -1.22 -11.39
CA GLY A 181 9.14 -1.67 -11.29
C GLY A 181 8.12 -0.56 -11.03
N PHE A 182 8.55 0.66 -10.74
CA PHE A 182 7.64 1.77 -10.38
C PHE A 182 6.82 2.28 -11.56
N GLU A 183 7.30 2.19 -12.80
CA GLU A 183 6.49 2.51 -13.97
C GLU A 183 5.28 1.58 -14.09
N LYS A 184 5.49 0.27 -13.86
CA LYS A 184 4.40 -0.72 -13.85
C LYS A 184 3.43 -0.47 -12.71
N LEU A 185 3.94 -0.18 -11.49
CA LEU A 185 3.11 0.13 -10.34
C LEU A 185 2.29 1.41 -10.55
N SER A 186 2.90 2.46 -11.11
CA SER A 186 2.21 3.71 -11.45
C SER A 186 1.05 3.47 -12.42
N LYS A 187 1.30 2.71 -13.49
CA LYS A 187 0.26 2.36 -14.48
C LYS A 187 -0.88 1.60 -13.82
N ALA A 188 -0.57 0.57 -13.03
CA ALA A 188 -1.57 -0.24 -12.34
C ALA A 188 -2.42 0.59 -11.34
N ILE A 189 -1.84 1.58 -10.65
CA ILE A 189 -2.59 2.50 -9.79
C ILE A 189 -3.54 3.38 -10.61
N ILE A 190 -3.04 3.94 -11.73
CA ILE A 190 -3.82 4.86 -12.59
C ILE A 190 -5.03 4.16 -13.23
N GLU A 191 -4.97 2.85 -13.48
CA GLU A 191 -6.08 2.07 -14.04
C GLU A 191 -7.33 2.05 -13.13
N PHE A 192 -7.19 2.41 -11.86
CA PHE A 192 -8.29 2.49 -10.88
C PHE A 192 -8.76 3.92 -10.56
N CYS A 193 -8.32 4.91 -11.35
CA CYS A 193 -8.59 6.33 -11.09
C CYS A 193 -9.52 6.97 -12.11
#